data_3a6c45854c907e8ffb7b7f200c5dfead
#
_entry.id   3a6c45854c907e8ffb7b7f200c5dfead
#
_cell.length_a   1.000
_cell.length_b   1.000
_cell.length_c   1.000
_cell.angle_alpha   90.00
_cell.angle_beta   90.00
_cell.angle_gamma   90.00
#
_symmetry.space_group_name_H-M   'P 1'
#
loop_
_entity.id
_entity.type
_entity.pdbx_description
1 polymer ?
#
loop_
_entity_poly.entity_id
_entity_poly.type
_entity_poly.pdbx_seq_one_letter_code
_entity_poly.pdbx_strand_id
1 'polypeptide(L)'
;MKKQVTWIGLLLCLLLFAACEKPVLDNGEDSKKTNNAKQKLTRVVRIHPKELHIETIEETIGAKYQPLSRAVSEDQKRKFYAVNVYEKKPNDETYSMYAYGLFTSLSKIALKMNVNNLYKVECLIVEEGDDELFANEDEFSAPFLHGANKATKVTNSFVFSKEENLNSLTKGETAVAKGRTVQYPRLVKLYGTINDFSPKTSKELTVDMKRSVFGLHFKVTPPEEGSLVINYIGWRIPLTKGSNEYDHSSVYSFSNIPKACEDGYQLTMEVKVTWTKDDGTVEQESKQLVLKRNVMTVVEIRVEGQKPQGFTLNEEPNDMKTEKVEWNLLL
;
A
#
# COMPACT_ATOMS: atom_id res chain seq x y z
N MET A 1 -44.07 51.71 19.22
CA MET A 1 -42.68 51.76 19.64
C MET A 1 -42.05 50.44 19.21
N LYS A 2 -41.34 50.47 18.10
CA LYS A 2 -40.77 49.27 17.38
C LYS A 2 -39.26 49.56 17.12
N LYS A 3 -38.46 48.48 17.17
CA LYS A 3 -37.14 48.34 16.54
C LYS A 3 -35.96 48.99 17.24
N GLN A 4 -35.20 48.21 18.01
CA GLN A 4 -33.74 48.25 18.09
C GLN A 4 -33.22 47.05 18.87
N VAL A 5 -33.29 45.84 18.32
CA VAL A 5 -32.58 44.65 18.81
C VAL A 5 -32.25 43.77 17.58
N THR A 6 -31.37 44.18 16.70
CA THR A 6 -30.95 43.32 15.59
C THR A 6 -29.52 43.58 15.04
N TRP A 7 -28.68 44.29 15.76
CA TRP A 7 -27.33 44.58 15.24
C TRP A 7 -26.16 44.10 16.13
N ILE A 8 -26.43 43.43 17.25
CA ILE A 8 -25.37 42.88 18.13
C ILE A 8 -25.10 41.41 17.87
N GLY A 9 -25.99 40.72 17.19
CA GLY A 9 -25.83 39.29 16.86
C GLY A 9 -24.90 38.95 15.66
N LEU A 10 -24.59 39.93 14.81
CA LEU A 10 -23.82 39.71 13.58
C LEU A 10 -22.33 39.97 13.69
N LEU A 11 -21.86 40.53 14.79
CA LEU A 11 -20.42 40.84 15.00
C LEU A 11 -19.69 39.76 15.82
N LEU A 12 -20.42 38.77 16.36
CA LEU A 12 -19.82 37.71 17.18
C LEU A 12 -19.52 36.41 16.37
N CYS A 13 -19.95 36.32 15.11
CA CYS A 13 -19.70 35.15 14.24
C CYS A 13 -18.46 35.27 13.36
N LEU A 14 -17.69 36.36 13.40
CA LEU A 14 -16.54 36.58 12.51
C LEU A 14 -15.17 36.41 13.17
N LEU A 15 -15.10 35.89 14.42
CA LEU A 15 -13.84 35.67 15.13
C LEU A 15 -13.51 34.17 15.40
N LEU A 16 -14.17 33.22 14.76
CA LEU A 16 -13.94 31.79 15.02
C LEU A 16 -13.25 31.01 13.90
N PHE A 17 -12.62 31.66 12.93
CA PHE A 17 -11.88 30.98 11.86
C PHE A 17 -10.41 31.39 11.80
N ALA A 18 -9.70 31.27 12.92
CA ALA A 18 -8.23 31.28 12.94
C ALA A 18 -7.69 30.36 14.05
N ALA A 19 -8.24 29.16 14.18
CA ALA A 19 -7.54 28.08 14.85
C ALA A 19 -6.70 27.34 13.81
N CYS A 20 -5.50 27.88 13.49
CA CYS A 20 -4.40 27.06 13.05
C CYS A 20 -4.13 26.07 14.19
N GLU A 21 -4.67 24.87 14.14
CA GLU A 21 -4.27 23.78 15.01
C GLU A 21 -2.78 23.49 14.74
N LYS A 22 -1.93 24.08 15.57
CA LYS A 22 -0.55 23.60 15.73
C LYS A 22 -0.66 22.15 16.21
N PRO A 23 0.11 21.18 15.66
CA PRO A 23 0.15 19.84 16.18
C PRO A 23 0.49 19.92 17.67
N VAL A 24 -0.45 19.51 18.53
CA VAL A 24 -0.25 19.44 19.97
C VAL A 24 0.74 18.31 20.23
N LEU A 25 1.99 18.68 20.45
CA LEU A 25 3.01 17.83 21.03
C LEU A 25 2.78 17.85 22.55
N ASP A 26 1.74 17.13 22.99
CA ASP A 26 1.47 16.99 24.43
C ASP A 26 2.49 16.01 25.02
N ASN A 27 3.53 16.57 25.65
CA ASN A 27 4.41 15.86 26.56
C ASN A 27 3.97 16.26 27.97
N GLY A 28 3.11 15.41 28.55
CA GLY A 28 2.75 15.55 29.96
C GLY A 28 3.97 15.78 30.86
N GLU A 29 3.73 16.70 31.84
CA GLU A 29 4.51 16.99 33.05
C GLU A 29 5.69 17.94 32.92
N ASP A 30 5.36 19.24 33.00
CA ASP A 30 6.20 20.21 33.67
C ASP A 30 6.02 20.14 35.19
N SER A 31 6.73 19.25 35.85
CA SER A 31 6.98 19.38 37.28
C SER A 31 8.32 20.07 37.52
N LYS A 32 8.28 21.33 37.97
CA LYS A 32 9.42 22.03 38.51
C LYS A 32 10.08 21.22 39.62
N LYS A 33 11.24 20.63 39.32
CA LYS A 33 12.29 20.31 40.33
C LYS A 33 13.63 20.63 39.73
N THR A 34 14.21 21.73 40.24
CA THR A 34 15.61 22.07 40.17
C THR A 34 16.46 20.90 40.64
N ASN A 35 17.18 20.28 39.69
CA ASN A 35 18.41 19.54 39.93
C ASN A 35 19.18 19.42 38.62
N ASN A 36 20.50 19.63 38.65
CA ASN A 36 21.47 19.60 37.57
C ASN A 36 21.43 18.31 36.75
N ALA A 37 20.36 18.06 36.03
CA ALA A 37 20.29 17.03 34.98
C ALA A 37 20.67 17.69 33.66
N LYS A 38 21.71 17.18 32.99
CA LYS A 38 22.09 17.56 31.63
C LYS A 38 20.83 17.68 30.77
N GLN A 39 20.49 18.89 30.37
CA GLN A 39 19.29 19.18 29.59
C GLN A 39 19.32 18.34 28.32
N LYS A 40 18.36 17.38 28.20
CA LYS A 40 18.25 16.48 27.07
C LYS A 40 17.91 17.30 25.84
N LEU A 41 18.89 17.58 25.00
CA LEU A 41 18.69 18.33 23.76
C LEU A 41 17.83 17.51 22.83
N THR A 42 16.61 17.97 22.58
CA THR A 42 15.66 17.34 21.67
C THR A 42 15.34 18.25 20.49
N ARG A 43 15.00 17.65 19.35
CA ARG A 43 14.62 18.34 18.13
C ARG A 43 13.38 17.69 17.53
N VAL A 44 12.46 18.50 17.01
CA VAL A 44 11.35 18.00 16.21
C VAL A 44 11.86 17.66 14.81
N VAL A 45 11.63 16.44 14.37
CA VAL A 45 12.00 15.93 13.04
C VAL A 45 10.73 15.63 12.27
N ARG A 46 10.62 16.14 11.04
CA ARG A 46 9.58 15.78 10.09
C ARG A 46 10.07 14.60 9.26
N ILE A 47 9.20 13.59 9.12
CA ILE A 47 9.47 12.40 8.33
C ILE A 47 8.67 12.53 7.04
N HIS A 48 9.37 12.52 5.91
CA HIS A 48 8.80 12.62 4.57
C HIS A 48 9.00 11.29 3.82
N PRO A 49 7.99 10.40 3.80
CA PRO A 49 7.97 9.30 2.84
C PRO A 49 7.90 9.88 1.42
N LYS A 50 8.94 9.68 0.66
CA LYS A 50 9.04 10.14 -0.74
C LYS A 50 8.73 8.98 -1.68
N GLU A 51 7.66 9.09 -2.43
CA GLU A 51 7.44 8.21 -3.59
C GLU A 51 8.52 8.51 -4.61
N LEU A 52 9.28 7.50 -5.02
CA LEU A 52 10.17 7.61 -6.17
C LEU A 52 9.28 7.71 -7.41
N HIS A 53 8.99 8.92 -7.84
CA HIS A 53 8.60 9.15 -9.22
C HIS A 53 9.82 8.82 -10.07
N ILE A 54 9.80 7.68 -10.74
CA ILE A 54 10.63 7.51 -11.91
C ILE A 54 10.02 8.48 -12.90
N GLU A 55 10.71 9.59 -13.20
CA GLU A 55 10.40 10.44 -14.32
C GLU A 55 10.46 9.58 -15.58
N THR A 56 9.34 9.04 -15.99
CA THR A 56 9.17 8.54 -17.34
C THR A 56 9.04 9.77 -18.20
N ILE A 57 9.98 9.94 -19.13
CA ILE A 57 9.88 10.92 -20.21
C ILE A 57 8.52 10.65 -20.86
N GLU A 58 7.60 11.61 -20.75
CA GLU A 58 6.30 11.58 -21.39
C GLU A 58 6.50 11.60 -22.92
N GLU A 59 6.36 10.45 -23.56
CA GLU A 59 5.92 10.42 -24.94
C GLU A 59 4.39 10.31 -24.94
N THR A 60 3.76 11.39 -25.36
CA THR A 60 2.32 11.57 -25.51
C THR A 60 1.77 10.56 -26.51
N ILE A 61 1.15 9.47 -26.07
CA ILE A 61 0.29 8.64 -26.91
C ILE A 61 -1.10 8.62 -26.29
N GLY A 62 -2.02 9.35 -26.93
CA GLY A 62 -3.42 9.40 -26.55
C GLY A 62 -4.11 8.07 -26.85
N ALA A 63 -4.50 7.35 -25.82
CA ALA A 63 -5.62 6.41 -25.84
C ALA A 63 -6.18 6.29 -24.45
N LYS A 64 -7.46 6.67 -24.30
CA LYS A 64 -8.23 6.51 -23.08
C LYS A 64 -8.52 5.02 -22.89
N TYR A 65 -7.83 4.39 -21.94
CA TYR A 65 -8.23 3.10 -21.41
C TYR A 65 -9.21 3.35 -20.25
N GLN A 66 -10.44 2.91 -20.40
CA GLN A 66 -11.40 2.83 -19.29
C GLN A 66 -11.41 1.39 -18.79
N PRO A 67 -10.99 1.12 -17.53
CA PRO A 67 -11.20 -0.18 -16.93
C PRO A 67 -12.70 -0.43 -16.78
N LEU A 68 -13.17 -1.59 -17.23
CA LEU A 68 -14.58 -2.05 -17.14
C LEU A 68 -15.01 -2.43 -15.73
N SER A 69 -14.20 -2.22 -14.70
CA SER A 69 -14.63 -2.28 -13.32
C SER A 69 -14.94 -0.85 -12.84
N ARG A 70 -16.05 -0.69 -12.15
CA ARG A 70 -16.51 0.54 -11.51
C ARG A 70 -15.33 1.34 -10.97
N ALA A 71 -14.80 2.25 -11.79
CA ALA A 71 -13.70 3.11 -11.41
C ALA A 71 -14.19 4.03 -10.28
N VAL A 72 -13.81 3.69 -9.07
CA VAL A 72 -13.71 4.67 -8.00
C VAL A 72 -12.65 5.66 -8.52
N SER A 73 -13.01 6.93 -8.67
CA SER A 73 -12.07 7.96 -9.11
C SER A 73 -10.83 7.89 -8.22
N GLU A 74 -9.62 8.01 -8.79
CA GLU A 74 -8.35 7.98 -8.04
C GLU A 74 -8.36 8.89 -6.80
N ASP A 75 -9.12 9.97 -6.83
CA ASP A 75 -9.32 10.93 -5.73
C ASP A 75 -10.11 10.39 -4.51
N GLN A 76 -10.66 9.16 -4.57
CA GLN A 76 -11.47 8.57 -3.50
C GLN A 76 -10.81 7.38 -2.79
N LYS A 77 -9.65 6.90 -3.25
CA LYS A 77 -8.95 5.79 -2.61
C LYS A 77 -8.28 6.27 -1.32
N ARG A 78 -8.56 5.56 -0.21
CA ARG A 78 -7.93 5.88 1.07
C ARG A 78 -6.44 5.55 1.03
N LYS A 79 -5.62 6.45 1.56
CA LYS A 79 -4.17 6.29 1.65
C LYS A 79 -3.72 6.43 3.11
N PHE A 80 -2.93 5.48 3.56
CA PHE A 80 -2.45 5.39 4.93
C PHE A 80 -0.92 5.39 4.97
N TYR A 81 -0.37 6.02 6.00
CA TYR A 81 1.06 6.08 6.25
C TYR A 81 1.32 5.48 7.64
N ALA A 82 1.94 4.31 7.66
CA ALA A 82 2.33 3.61 8.87
C ALA A 82 3.83 3.78 9.11
N VAL A 83 4.21 4.16 10.32
CA VAL A 83 5.60 4.49 10.66
C VAL A 83 5.99 3.81 11.96
N ASN A 84 7.12 3.08 11.95
CA ASN A 84 7.84 2.64 13.14
C ASN A 84 9.13 3.43 13.27
N VAL A 85 9.46 3.87 14.47
CA VAL A 85 10.69 4.58 14.80
C VAL A 85 11.41 3.86 15.94
N TYR A 86 12.67 3.57 15.73
CA TYR A 86 13.55 2.94 16.71
C TYR A 86 14.67 3.90 17.05
N GLU A 87 15.13 3.90 18.32
CA GLU A 87 16.27 4.69 18.76
C GLU A 87 17.46 3.81 19.14
N LYS A 88 18.67 4.34 18.92
CA LYS A 88 19.92 3.79 19.43
C LYS A 88 20.66 4.91 20.17
N LYS A 89 20.85 4.74 21.47
CA LYS A 89 21.61 5.68 22.30
C LYS A 89 23.13 5.51 22.07
N PRO A 90 23.96 6.50 22.45
CA PRO A 90 25.40 6.46 22.17
C PRO A 90 26.15 5.21 22.64
N ASN A 91 25.66 4.55 23.71
CA ASN A 91 26.29 3.36 24.30
C ASN A 91 25.51 2.06 24.00
N ASP A 92 24.44 2.13 23.21
CA ASP A 92 23.65 0.95 22.83
C ASP A 92 24.25 0.33 21.56
N GLU A 93 24.32 -0.99 21.51
CA GLU A 93 24.75 -1.72 20.31
C GLU A 93 23.62 -1.88 19.30
N THR A 94 22.37 -1.96 19.78
CA THR A 94 21.18 -2.26 18.99
C THR A 94 20.15 -1.14 19.08
N TYR A 95 19.25 -1.13 18.11
CA TYR A 95 18.07 -0.27 18.12
C TYR A 95 16.99 -0.84 19.06
N SER A 96 16.35 0.04 19.84
CA SER A 96 15.16 -0.25 20.63
C SER A 96 13.96 0.53 20.12
N MET A 97 12.76 0.03 20.37
CA MET A 97 11.54 0.73 19.97
C MET A 97 11.45 2.10 20.62
N TYR A 98 10.99 3.11 19.87
CA TYR A 98 10.83 4.48 20.33
C TYR A 98 9.40 4.98 20.16
N ALA A 99 8.83 4.89 18.96
CA ALA A 99 7.49 5.35 18.68
C ALA A 99 6.93 4.69 17.40
N TYR A 100 5.61 4.57 17.32
CA TYR A 100 4.91 4.18 16.11
C TYR A 100 3.69 5.06 15.85
N GLY A 101 3.16 5.05 14.64
CA GLY A 101 1.96 5.82 14.31
C GLY A 101 1.32 5.41 12.99
N LEU A 102 0.01 5.67 12.91
CA LEU A 102 -0.79 5.48 11.71
C LEU A 102 -1.44 6.82 11.33
N PHE A 103 -1.17 7.27 10.11
CA PHE A 103 -1.51 8.60 9.63
C PHE A 103 -2.28 8.52 8.29
N THR A 104 -3.13 9.53 8.05
CA THR A 104 -3.76 9.80 6.75
C THR A 104 -3.24 11.09 6.10
N SER A 105 -2.30 11.78 6.75
CA SER A 105 -1.71 13.03 6.26
C SER A 105 -0.22 13.08 6.54
N LEU A 106 0.58 13.30 5.49
CA LEU A 106 2.03 13.45 5.57
C LEU A 106 2.46 14.62 6.45
N SER A 107 1.70 15.72 6.44
CA SER A 107 2.02 16.92 7.23
C SER A 107 2.00 16.70 8.74
N LYS A 108 1.36 15.63 9.20
CA LYS A 108 1.27 15.26 10.61
C LYS A 108 2.38 14.32 11.09
N ILE A 109 3.24 13.84 10.19
CA ILE A 109 4.32 12.92 10.53
C ILE A 109 5.52 13.73 11.04
N ALA A 110 5.47 14.12 12.31
CA ALA A 110 6.52 14.85 12.99
C ALA A 110 6.75 14.28 14.39
N LEU A 111 8.01 14.08 14.77
CA LEU A 111 8.40 13.42 16.00
C LEU A 111 9.51 14.18 16.73
N LYS A 112 9.40 14.30 18.04
CA LYS A 112 10.44 14.88 18.89
C LYS A 112 11.53 13.84 19.15
N MET A 113 12.75 14.10 18.69
CA MET A 113 13.89 13.19 18.77
C MET A 113 15.03 13.80 19.59
N ASN A 114 15.78 12.97 20.32
CA ASN A 114 16.99 13.38 21.01
C ASN A 114 18.14 13.54 20.01
N VAL A 115 18.80 14.71 20.00
CA VAL A 115 19.88 14.99 19.04
C VAL A 115 21.13 14.12 19.21
N ASN A 116 21.31 13.47 20.36
CA ASN A 116 22.46 12.62 20.65
C ASN A 116 22.25 11.14 20.29
N ASN A 117 21.02 10.75 19.87
CA ASN A 117 20.70 9.39 19.51
C ASN A 117 20.68 9.24 17.98
N LEU A 118 20.87 8.01 17.53
CA LEU A 118 20.60 7.60 16.15
C LEU A 118 19.23 6.96 16.06
N TYR A 119 18.59 7.09 14.89
CA TYR A 119 17.25 6.55 14.67
C TYR A 119 17.19 5.68 13.41
N LYS A 120 16.46 4.58 13.52
CA LYS A 120 15.99 3.79 12.39
C LYS A 120 14.50 4.12 12.20
N VAL A 121 14.08 4.35 10.97
CA VAL A 121 12.68 4.58 10.62
C VAL A 121 12.26 3.59 9.55
N GLU A 122 11.13 2.94 9.76
CA GLU A 122 10.44 2.07 8.81
C GLU A 122 9.11 2.71 8.44
N CYS A 123 8.84 2.83 7.15
CA CYS A 123 7.60 3.40 6.62
C CYS A 123 6.92 2.40 5.70
N LEU A 124 5.59 2.29 5.82
CA LEU A 124 4.72 1.62 4.87
C LEU A 124 3.62 2.59 4.43
N ILE A 125 3.48 2.78 3.12
CA ILE A 125 2.32 3.44 2.54
C ILE A 125 1.40 2.34 2.02
N VAL A 126 0.11 2.44 2.34
CA VAL A 126 -0.93 1.55 1.81
C VAL A 126 -2.00 2.39 1.15
N GLU A 127 -2.29 2.08 -0.10
CA GLU A 127 -3.37 2.65 -0.88
C GLU A 127 -4.35 1.55 -1.26
N GLU A 128 -5.65 1.78 -1.02
CA GLU A 128 -6.69 0.84 -1.39
C GLU A 128 -6.81 0.76 -2.92
N GLY A 129 -6.98 -0.47 -3.41
CA GLY A 129 -7.13 -0.79 -4.82
C GLY A 129 -8.47 -1.47 -5.07
N ASP A 130 -8.42 -2.71 -5.58
CA ASP A 130 -9.59 -3.57 -5.74
C ASP A 130 -10.03 -4.20 -4.41
N ASP A 131 -9.12 -4.33 -3.46
CA ASP A 131 -9.43 -4.73 -2.08
C ASP A 131 -9.44 -3.49 -1.17
N GLU A 132 -10.26 -3.53 -0.12
CA GLU A 132 -10.37 -2.53 0.93
C GLU A 132 -9.72 -3.05 2.21
N LEU A 133 -9.16 -2.14 3.00
CA LEU A 133 -8.65 -2.46 4.33
C LEU A 133 -9.80 -2.69 5.30
N PHE A 134 -9.71 -3.79 6.07
CA PHE A 134 -10.69 -4.08 7.10
C PHE A 134 -10.50 -3.13 8.29
N ALA A 135 -11.59 -2.44 8.63
CA ALA A 135 -11.67 -1.58 9.80
C ALA A 135 -12.92 -1.92 10.62
N ASN A 136 -12.79 -1.81 11.94
CA ASN A 136 -13.91 -1.75 12.86
C ASN A 136 -13.91 -0.31 13.40
N GLU A 137 -14.88 0.49 12.96
CA GLU A 137 -14.90 1.94 13.17
C GLU A 137 -13.64 2.61 12.58
N ASP A 138 -12.77 3.17 13.41
CA ASP A 138 -11.51 3.84 13.05
C ASP A 138 -10.25 3.01 13.41
N GLU A 139 -10.44 1.74 13.81
CA GLU A 139 -9.38 0.80 14.13
C GLU A 139 -9.14 -0.16 12.98
N PHE A 140 -7.93 -0.15 12.44
CA PHE A 140 -7.52 -0.91 11.27
C PHE A 140 -6.75 -2.17 11.66
N SER A 141 -7.13 -3.28 11.05
CA SER A 141 -6.48 -4.58 11.17
C SER A 141 -5.17 -4.63 10.36
N ALA A 142 -4.65 -5.82 10.03
CA ALA A 142 -3.46 -5.97 9.20
C ALA A 142 -3.56 -5.13 7.90
N PRO A 143 -2.48 -4.43 7.50
CA PRO A 143 -1.09 -4.52 7.97
C PRO A 143 -0.73 -3.54 9.12
N PHE A 144 -1.69 -3.04 9.87
CA PHE A 144 -1.47 -2.02 10.90
C PHE A 144 -1.64 -2.55 12.32
N LEU A 145 -1.47 -3.86 12.54
CA LEU A 145 -1.54 -4.44 13.88
C LEU A 145 -0.36 -4.00 14.75
N HIS A 146 -0.60 -3.78 16.06
CA HIS A 146 0.42 -3.47 17.04
C HIS A 146 0.35 -4.42 18.26
N GLY A 147 1.40 -4.45 19.06
CA GLY A 147 1.48 -5.23 20.29
C GLY A 147 1.10 -6.70 20.08
N ALA A 148 0.13 -7.21 20.84
CA ALA A 148 -0.40 -8.58 20.71
C ALA A 148 -1.43 -8.70 19.57
N ASN A 149 -1.11 -8.20 18.38
CA ASN A 149 -1.97 -8.22 17.17
C ASN A 149 -3.29 -7.45 17.33
N LYS A 150 -3.27 -6.34 18.07
CA LYS A 150 -4.41 -5.44 18.20
C LYS A 150 -4.51 -4.55 16.97
N ALA A 151 -5.74 -4.21 16.56
CA ALA A 151 -6.00 -3.22 15.53
C ALA A 151 -5.50 -1.83 15.94
N THR A 152 -5.06 -1.03 14.98
CA THR A 152 -4.48 0.29 15.22
C THR A 152 -5.44 1.39 14.81
N LYS A 153 -5.67 2.33 15.72
CA LYS A 153 -6.47 3.52 15.46
C LYS A 153 -5.68 4.56 14.66
N VAL A 154 -6.34 5.22 13.72
CA VAL A 154 -5.78 6.39 13.02
C VAL A 154 -5.86 7.61 13.92
N THR A 155 -4.78 7.95 14.58
CA THR A 155 -4.70 9.14 15.47
C THR A 155 -4.01 10.33 14.82
N ASN A 156 -3.32 10.12 13.69
CA ASN A 156 -2.44 11.12 13.07
C ASN A 156 -1.40 11.70 14.05
N SER A 157 -0.95 10.87 14.98
CA SER A 157 0.05 11.18 15.99
C SER A 157 0.89 9.96 16.30
N PHE A 158 2.10 10.17 16.83
CA PHE A 158 2.93 9.07 17.31
C PHE A 158 2.53 8.63 18.71
N VAL A 159 2.54 7.30 18.92
CA VAL A 159 2.47 6.65 20.22
C VAL A 159 3.90 6.29 20.64
N PHE A 160 4.37 6.82 21.76
CA PHE A 160 5.66 6.46 22.32
C PHE A 160 5.55 5.12 23.04
N SER A 161 6.37 4.17 22.65
CA SER A 161 6.40 2.84 23.25
C SER A 161 7.82 2.28 23.20
N LYS A 162 8.18 1.52 24.22
CA LYS A 162 9.44 0.76 24.27
C LYS A 162 9.25 -0.70 23.89
N GLU A 163 8.01 -1.15 23.84
CA GLU A 163 7.65 -2.57 23.70
C GLU A 163 6.81 -2.83 22.45
N GLU A 164 5.91 -1.91 22.10
CA GLU A 164 4.96 -2.10 21.00
C GLU A 164 5.38 -1.34 19.76
N ASN A 165 5.16 -1.95 18.60
CA ASN A 165 5.33 -1.37 17.27
C ASN A 165 4.18 -1.83 16.36
N LEU A 166 4.11 -1.31 15.16
CA LEU A 166 3.27 -1.86 14.09
C LEU A 166 3.92 -3.16 13.59
N ASN A 167 3.59 -4.28 14.23
CA ASN A 167 4.28 -5.56 14.07
C ASN A 167 3.92 -6.32 12.77
N SER A 168 2.89 -5.88 12.08
CA SER A 168 2.47 -6.44 10.77
C SER A 168 2.89 -5.59 9.57
N LEU A 169 3.57 -4.47 9.78
CA LEU A 169 3.97 -3.50 8.76
C LEU A 169 4.77 -4.14 7.61
N THR A 170 5.62 -5.11 7.91
CA THR A 170 6.46 -5.81 6.93
C THR A 170 5.82 -7.06 6.33
N LYS A 171 4.66 -7.48 6.83
CA LYS A 171 3.94 -8.66 6.37
C LYS A 171 3.03 -8.32 5.20
N GLY A 172 3.02 -9.19 4.18
CA GLY A 172 2.16 -9.02 3.00
C GLY A 172 0.70 -9.34 3.26
N GLU A 173 0.44 -10.32 4.12
CA GLU A 173 -0.92 -10.74 4.48
C GLU A 173 -1.71 -9.57 5.06
N THR A 174 -2.93 -9.39 4.56
CA THR A 174 -3.78 -8.26 4.94
C THR A 174 -5.21 -8.74 5.18
N ALA A 175 -5.82 -8.27 6.26
CA ALA A 175 -7.26 -8.36 6.42
C ALA A 175 -7.92 -7.34 5.49
N VAL A 176 -8.79 -7.84 4.60
CA VAL A 176 -9.55 -7.03 3.66
C VAL A 176 -11.02 -6.96 4.08
N ALA A 177 -11.82 -6.19 3.36
CA ALA A 177 -13.26 -6.08 3.60
C ALA A 177 -13.91 -7.43 3.91
N LYS A 178 -14.85 -7.46 4.86
CA LYS A 178 -15.50 -8.67 5.41
C LYS A 178 -14.59 -9.58 6.25
N GLY A 179 -13.47 -9.05 6.78
CA GLY A 179 -12.59 -9.78 7.69
C GLY A 179 -11.78 -10.92 7.07
N ARG A 180 -11.81 -11.05 5.74
CA ARG A 180 -11.02 -12.07 5.03
C ARG A 180 -9.56 -11.66 4.97
N THR A 181 -8.65 -12.53 5.39
CA THR A 181 -7.20 -12.35 5.21
C THR A 181 -6.75 -12.97 3.91
N VAL A 182 -5.96 -12.25 3.12
CA VAL A 182 -5.38 -12.72 1.87
C VAL A 182 -3.87 -12.52 1.86
N GLN A 183 -3.16 -13.47 1.25
CA GLN A 183 -1.70 -13.45 1.17
C GLN A 183 -1.20 -12.40 0.17
N TYR A 184 -1.91 -12.22 -0.94
CA TYR A 184 -1.60 -11.24 -1.99
C TYR A 184 -2.82 -10.32 -2.18
N PRO A 185 -3.02 -9.34 -1.27
CA PRO A 185 -4.14 -8.42 -1.38
C PRO A 185 -3.95 -7.48 -2.57
N ARG A 186 -5.07 -7.08 -3.18
CA ARG A 186 -5.09 -6.11 -4.29
C ARG A 186 -5.04 -4.69 -3.77
N LEU A 187 -3.96 -4.40 -3.06
CA LEU A 187 -3.63 -3.10 -2.48
C LEU A 187 -2.30 -2.62 -3.05
N VAL A 188 -2.13 -1.32 -3.20
CA VAL A 188 -0.83 -0.73 -3.52
C VAL A 188 -0.06 -0.51 -2.23
N LYS A 189 1.11 -1.13 -2.11
CA LYS A 189 2.01 -0.96 -0.96
C LYS A 189 3.35 -0.43 -1.39
N LEU A 190 3.84 0.58 -0.66
CA LEU A 190 5.20 1.09 -0.80
C LEU A 190 5.88 0.96 0.56
N TYR A 191 7.13 0.52 0.55
CA TYR A 191 7.92 0.33 1.76
C TYR A 191 9.28 1.01 1.63
N GLY A 192 9.73 1.58 2.73
CA GLY A 192 11.06 2.17 2.84
C GLY A 192 11.58 2.12 4.27
N THR A 193 12.90 2.11 4.39
CA THR A 193 13.58 2.18 5.68
C THR A 193 14.82 3.04 5.56
N ILE A 194 15.17 3.72 6.63
CA ILE A 194 16.44 4.40 6.79
C ILE A 194 17.04 4.05 8.15
N ASN A 195 18.35 3.86 8.18
CA ASN A 195 19.11 3.58 9.39
C ASN A 195 20.02 4.75 9.71
N ASP A 196 20.46 4.83 10.97
CA ASP A 196 21.47 5.76 11.46
C ASP A 196 21.17 7.25 11.22
N PHE A 197 19.87 7.62 11.13
CA PHE A 197 19.50 9.01 11.03
C PHE A 197 19.89 9.77 12.31
N SER A 198 20.54 10.91 12.15
CA SER A 198 20.93 11.79 13.26
C SER A 198 20.16 13.12 13.24
N PRO A 199 19.30 13.39 14.24
CA PRO A 199 18.64 14.68 14.35
C PRO A 199 19.59 15.86 14.59
N LYS A 200 20.86 15.57 14.91
CA LYS A 200 21.91 16.60 15.04
C LYS A 200 22.21 17.26 13.70
N THR A 201 22.18 16.49 12.61
CA THR A 201 22.52 16.96 11.26
C THR A 201 21.33 17.52 10.50
N SER A 202 20.13 16.98 10.69
CA SER A 202 18.94 17.42 9.95
C SER A 202 17.69 17.47 10.82
N LYS A 203 16.76 18.38 10.45
CA LYS A 203 15.39 18.45 10.99
C LYS A 203 14.38 17.72 10.10
N GLU A 204 14.82 17.29 8.92
CA GLU A 204 14.00 16.60 7.95
C GLU A 204 14.64 15.26 7.62
N LEU A 205 13.82 14.24 7.56
CA LEU A 205 14.19 12.89 7.22
C LEU A 205 13.37 12.47 6.00
N THR A 206 14.05 12.15 4.91
CA THR A 206 13.43 11.59 3.72
C THR A 206 13.63 10.08 3.71
N VAL A 207 12.56 9.33 3.52
CA VAL A 207 12.59 7.87 3.36
C VAL A 207 12.21 7.55 1.93
N ASP A 208 13.13 6.96 1.17
CA ASP A 208 12.86 6.52 -0.19
C ASP A 208 11.95 5.30 -0.17
N MET A 209 10.79 5.44 -0.79
CA MET A 209 9.74 4.43 -0.81
C MET A 209 9.78 3.65 -2.12
N LYS A 210 9.82 2.32 -2.04
CA LYS A 210 9.76 1.42 -3.19
C LYS A 210 8.41 0.71 -3.23
N ARG A 211 7.75 0.66 -4.39
CA ARG A 211 6.51 -0.11 -4.56
C ARG A 211 6.78 -1.59 -4.35
N SER A 212 6.04 -2.23 -3.45
CA SER A 212 6.12 -3.66 -3.14
C SER A 212 4.94 -4.41 -3.77
N VAL A 213 4.75 -4.23 -5.07
CA VAL A 213 3.62 -4.76 -5.83
C VAL A 213 4.06 -5.38 -7.15
N PHE A 214 3.22 -6.25 -7.69
CA PHE A 214 3.26 -6.76 -9.05
C PHE A 214 1.86 -6.66 -9.67
N GLY A 215 1.80 -6.63 -10.99
CA GLY A 215 0.55 -6.64 -11.73
C GLY A 215 0.33 -7.95 -12.47
N LEU A 216 -0.94 -8.35 -12.61
CA LEU A 216 -1.39 -9.42 -13.48
C LEU A 216 -2.51 -8.90 -14.36
N HIS A 217 -2.38 -9.13 -15.66
CA HIS A 217 -3.40 -8.82 -16.65
C HIS A 217 -3.75 -10.09 -17.41
N PHE A 218 -4.90 -10.66 -17.11
CA PHE A 218 -5.40 -11.86 -17.81
C PHE A 218 -6.27 -11.47 -19.00
N LYS A 219 -5.90 -11.97 -20.17
CA LYS A 219 -6.69 -11.93 -21.41
C LYS A 219 -7.04 -13.34 -21.77
N VAL A 220 -8.30 -13.73 -21.61
CA VAL A 220 -8.72 -15.11 -21.79
C VAL A 220 -9.86 -15.19 -22.79
N THR A 221 -9.62 -15.93 -23.87
CA THR A 221 -10.66 -16.27 -24.83
C THR A 221 -11.49 -17.44 -24.29
N PRO A 222 -12.82 -17.29 -24.18
CA PRO A 222 -13.69 -18.39 -23.75
C PRO A 222 -13.56 -19.63 -24.66
N PRO A 223 -13.79 -20.86 -24.13
CA PRO A 223 -13.72 -22.07 -24.93
C PRO A 223 -14.92 -22.12 -25.88
N GLU A 224 -14.75 -22.81 -27.04
CA GLU A 224 -15.82 -23.05 -27.99
C GLU A 224 -16.82 -24.07 -27.47
N GLU A 225 -16.39 -24.96 -26.55
CA GLU A 225 -17.20 -25.96 -25.86
C GLU A 225 -16.86 -26.06 -24.38
N GLY A 226 -17.83 -26.47 -23.56
CA GLY A 226 -17.63 -26.76 -22.14
C GLY A 226 -17.33 -25.54 -21.26
N SER A 227 -16.43 -25.75 -20.30
CA SER A 227 -16.05 -24.73 -19.34
C SER A 227 -14.54 -24.68 -19.07
N LEU A 228 -14.00 -23.48 -18.93
CA LEU A 228 -12.61 -23.20 -18.64
C LEU A 228 -12.50 -22.56 -17.24
N VAL A 229 -11.60 -23.05 -16.43
CA VAL A 229 -11.33 -22.52 -15.10
C VAL A 229 -9.85 -22.24 -14.95
N ILE A 230 -9.51 -20.98 -14.61
CA ILE A 230 -8.13 -20.57 -14.35
C ILE A 230 -8.00 -20.27 -12.86
N ASN A 231 -7.03 -20.92 -12.20
CA ASN A 231 -6.71 -20.73 -10.80
C ASN A 231 -5.31 -20.13 -10.67
N TYR A 232 -5.18 -19.09 -9.83
CA TYR A 232 -3.92 -18.39 -9.54
C TYR A 232 -3.99 -17.70 -8.18
N ILE A 233 -2.93 -17.75 -7.38
CA ILE A 233 -2.79 -17.09 -6.05
C ILE A 233 -4.08 -16.99 -5.19
N GLY A 234 -4.87 -18.06 -5.17
CA GLY A 234 -6.14 -18.12 -4.43
C GLY A 234 -7.35 -17.51 -5.16
N TRP A 235 -7.18 -16.98 -6.36
CA TRP A 235 -8.25 -16.47 -7.22
C TRP A 235 -8.66 -17.50 -8.28
N ARG A 236 -9.88 -17.33 -8.79
CA ARG A 236 -10.47 -18.21 -9.79
C ARG A 236 -11.20 -17.40 -10.85
N ILE A 237 -10.91 -17.69 -12.13
CA ILE A 237 -11.62 -17.14 -13.29
C ILE A 237 -12.39 -18.28 -13.93
N PRO A 238 -13.72 -18.36 -13.78
CA PRO A 238 -14.56 -19.33 -14.49
C PRO A 238 -15.09 -18.73 -15.78
N LEU A 239 -14.97 -19.46 -16.88
CA LEU A 239 -15.52 -19.12 -18.21
C LEU A 239 -16.26 -20.33 -18.76
N THR A 240 -17.31 -20.09 -19.54
CA THR A 240 -18.06 -21.13 -20.25
C THR A 240 -18.17 -20.75 -21.70
N LYS A 241 -18.52 -21.73 -22.55
CA LYS A 241 -18.96 -21.47 -23.91
C LYS A 241 -19.96 -20.30 -23.94
N GLY A 242 -19.72 -19.32 -24.80
CA GLY A 242 -20.57 -18.12 -24.92
C GLY A 242 -20.37 -17.05 -23.86
N SER A 243 -19.43 -17.24 -22.93
CA SER A 243 -18.95 -16.10 -22.10
C SER A 243 -18.30 -15.03 -22.98
N ASN A 244 -18.32 -13.78 -22.52
CA ASN A 244 -17.47 -12.75 -23.12
C ASN A 244 -15.99 -13.05 -22.84
N GLU A 245 -15.09 -12.50 -23.64
CA GLU A 245 -13.67 -12.48 -23.33
C GLU A 245 -13.45 -11.90 -21.93
N TYR A 246 -12.54 -12.53 -21.17
CA TYR A 246 -12.11 -12.01 -19.89
C TYR A 246 -10.85 -11.15 -20.12
N ASP A 247 -11.00 -9.86 -19.92
CA ASP A 247 -9.90 -8.89 -20.00
C ASP A 247 -9.89 -8.09 -18.68
N HIS A 248 -8.96 -8.43 -17.79
CA HIS A 248 -8.92 -7.83 -16.48
C HIS A 248 -7.50 -7.75 -15.92
N SER A 249 -7.14 -6.57 -15.42
CA SER A 249 -5.87 -6.33 -14.73
C SER A 249 -6.08 -6.01 -13.26
N SER A 250 -5.17 -6.46 -12.42
CA SER A 250 -5.13 -6.15 -11.00
C SER A 250 -3.71 -6.01 -10.51
N VAL A 251 -3.51 -5.14 -9.51
CA VAL A 251 -2.24 -4.98 -8.80
C VAL A 251 -2.31 -5.71 -7.47
N TYR A 252 -1.26 -6.46 -7.13
CA TYR A 252 -1.16 -7.29 -5.94
C TYR A 252 0.06 -6.91 -5.11
N SER A 253 -0.07 -6.85 -3.79
CA SER A 253 1.08 -6.70 -2.90
C SER A 253 1.80 -8.04 -2.73
N PHE A 254 3.15 -8.01 -2.68
CA PHE A 254 3.94 -9.17 -2.26
C PHE A 254 3.71 -9.54 -0.79
N SER A 255 3.86 -10.83 -0.45
CA SER A 255 3.69 -11.33 0.92
C SER A 255 4.85 -10.99 1.86
N ASN A 256 6.05 -10.75 1.33
CA ASN A 256 7.20 -10.28 2.09
C ASN A 256 7.61 -8.91 1.57
N ILE A 257 7.16 -7.87 2.26
CA ILE A 257 7.28 -6.47 1.82
C ILE A 257 8.74 -6.02 1.72
N PRO A 258 9.60 -6.17 2.77
CA PRO A 258 10.99 -5.74 2.68
C PRO A 258 11.77 -6.47 1.60
N LYS A 259 11.61 -7.81 1.53
CA LYS A 259 12.30 -8.64 0.55
C LYS A 259 11.90 -8.28 -0.89
N ALA A 260 10.63 -7.98 -1.11
CA ALA A 260 10.16 -7.53 -2.42
C ALA A 260 10.77 -6.19 -2.87
N CYS A 261 11.28 -5.39 -1.92
CA CYS A 261 11.97 -4.12 -2.20
C CYS A 261 13.47 -4.28 -2.45
N GLU A 262 14.04 -5.49 -2.29
CA GLU A 262 15.41 -5.79 -2.67
C GLU A 262 15.55 -5.82 -4.20
N ASP A 263 16.71 -5.41 -4.71
CA ASP A 263 16.96 -5.41 -6.15
C ASP A 263 17.05 -6.87 -6.67
N GLY A 264 16.38 -7.12 -7.80
CA GLY A 264 16.34 -8.43 -8.43
C GLY A 264 15.39 -9.44 -7.78
N TYR A 265 14.62 -9.07 -6.76
CA TYR A 265 13.63 -9.97 -6.17
C TYR A 265 12.58 -10.42 -7.20
N GLN A 266 12.28 -11.71 -7.19
CA GLN A 266 11.30 -12.35 -8.04
C GLN A 266 10.48 -13.35 -7.22
N LEU A 267 9.21 -13.53 -7.58
CA LEU A 267 8.31 -14.54 -7.05
C LEU A 267 7.87 -15.45 -8.18
N THR A 268 7.97 -16.77 -7.98
CA THR A 268 7.39 -17.75 -8.91
C THR A 268 5.99 -18.13 -8.43
N MET A 269 5.04 -18.11 -9.35
CA MET A 269 3.63 -18.42 -9.11
C MET A 269 3.12 -19.42 -10.12
N GLU A 270 2.34 -20.41 -9.67
CA GLU A 270 1.65 -21.34 -10.56
C GLU A 270 0.31 -20.75 -11.02
N VAL A 271 0.07 -20.79 -12.32
CA VAL A 271 -1.25 -20.63 -12.92
C VAL A 271 -1.69 -21.99 -13.45
N LYS A 272 -2.88 -22.43 -13.04
CA LYS A 272 -3.46 -23.70 -13.40
C LYS A 272 -4.71 -23.48 -14.23
N VAL A 273 -4.78 -24.09 -15.40
CA VAL A 273 -5.92 -24.05 -16.30
C VAL A 273 -6.56 -25.43 -16.34
N THR A 274 -7.87 -25.49 -16.19
CA THR A 274 -8.68 -26.70 -16.30
C THR A 274 -9.78 -26.47 -17.32
N TRP A 275 -9.82 -27.26 -18.37
CA TRP A 275 -10.88 -27.26 -19.37
C TRP A 275 -11.71 -28.52 -19.24
N THR A 276 -13.02 -28.37 -19.04
CA THR A 276 -13.99 -29.49 -19.05
C THR A 276 -14.84 -29.36 -20.30
N LYS A 277 -14.71 -30.34 -21.21
CA LYS A 277 -15.44 -30.39 -22.48
C LYS A 277 -16.91 -30.78 -22.28
N ASP A 278 -17.74 -30.61 -23.32
CA ASP A 278 -19.17 -30.97 -23.27
C ASP A 278 -19.39 -32.47 -23.06
N ASP A 279 -18.46 -33.32 -23.47
CA ASP A 279 -18.48 -34.80 -23.25
C ASP A 279 -18.04 -35.22 -21.84
N GLY A 280 -17.65 -34.27 -20.96
CA GLY A 280 -17.17 -34.52 -19.63
C GLY A 280 -15.66 -34.79 -19.54
N THR A 281 -14.93 -34.81 -20.65
CA THR A 281 -13.46 -34.90 -20.64
C THR A 281 -12.86 -33.69 -19.95
N VAL A 282 -11.90 -33.95 -19.04
CA VAL A 282 -11.19 -32.90 -18.29
C VAL A 282 -9.73 -32.88 -18.70
N GLU A 283 -9.30 -31.74 -19.18
CA GLU A 283 -7.91 -31.46 -19.53
C GLU A 283 -7.35 -30.39 -18.61
N GLN A 284 -6.06 -30.52 -18.25
CA GLN A 284 -5.46 -29.63 -17.24
C GLN A 284 -4.00 -29.36 -17.55
N GLU A 285 -3.62 -28.09 -17.45
CA GLU A 285 -2.25 -27.63 -17.62
C GLU A 285 -1.88 -26.62 -16.54
N SER A 286 -0.60 -26.59 -16.17
CA SER A 286 -0.04 -25.61 -15.22
C SER A 286 1.20 -24.94 -15.81
N LYS A 287 1.33 -23.64 -15.56
CA LYS A 287 2.50 -22.85 -15.96
C LYS A 287 3.03 -22.04 -14.79
N GLN A 288 4.36 -22.00 -14.64
CA GLN A 288 5.02 -21.14 -13.68
C GLN A 288 5.26 -19.76 -14.28
N LEU A 289 4.76 -18.73 -13.63
CA LEU A 289 5.03 -17.33 -13.97
C LEU A 289 6.05 -16.75 -13.01
N VAL A 290 6.96 -15.95 -13.54
CA VAL A 290 7.91 -15.18 -12.74
C VAL A 290 7.40 -13.75 -12.59
N LEU A 291 7.04 -13.39 -11.37
CA LEU A 291 6.51 -12.06 -11.04
C LEU A 291 7.63 -11.18 -10.51
N LYS A 292 7.73 -9.99 -11.04
CA LYS A 292 8.74 -9.00 -10.68
C LYS A 292 8.09 -7.78 -10.06
N ARG A 293 8.82 -7.11 -9.17
CA ARG A 293 8.36 -5.88 -8.55
C ARG A 293 8.14 -4.78 -9.61
N ASN A 294 7.00 -4.13 -9.50
CA ASN A 294 6.59 -3.03 -10.38
C ASN A 294 6.54 -3.42 -11.88
N VAL A 295 6.11 -4.66 -12.16
CA VAL A 295 5.91 -5.19 -13.52
C VAL A 295 4.49 -5.71 -13.65
N MET A 296 3.81 -5.33 -14.74
CA MET A 296 2.54 -5.89 -15.16
C MET A 296 2.82 -7.09 -16.07
N THR A 297 2.48 -8.30 -15.61
CA THR A 297 2.59 -9.53 -16.40
C THR A 297 1.27 -9.76 -17.13
N VAL A 298 1.28 -9.70 -18.45
CA VAL A 298 0.12 -10.00 -19.29
C VAL A 298 0.10 -11.48 -19.61
N VAL A 299 -0.99 -12.16 -19.26
CA VAL A 299 -1.19 -13.61 -19.47
C VAL A 299 -2.32 -13.80 -20.45
N GLU A 300 -1.99 -14.22 -21.68
CA GLU A 300 -2.98 -14.55 -22.71
C GLU A 300 -3.22 -16.06 -22.74
N ILE A 301 -4.50 -16.47 -22.57
CA ILE A 301 -4.90 -17.87 -22.52
C ILE A 301 -5.95 -18.14 -23.60
N ARG A 302 -5.71 -19.17 -24.41
CA ARG A 302 -6.63 -19.67 -25.45
C ARG A 302 -6.61 -21.19 -25.46
N VAL A 303 -7.73 -21.77 -25.80
CA VAL A 303 -7.84 -23.24 -26.04
C VAL A 303 -7.51 -23.53 -27.51
N GLU A 304 -6.92 -24.67 -27.79
CA GLU A 304 -6.50 -25.08 -29.13
C GLU A 304 -7.67 -25.05 -30.14
N GLY A 305 -7.35 -24.67 -31.38
CA GLY A 305 -8.35 -24.54 -32.48
C GLY A 305 -8.74 -23.08 -32.74
N GLN A 306 -8.49 -22.16 -31.82
CA GLN A 306 -8.78 -20.73 -32.01
C GLN A 306 -7.59 -20.05 -32.68
N LYS A 307 -7.79 -19.46 -33.87
CA LYS A 307 -6.73 -18.71 -34.56
C LYS A 307 -6.30 -17.47 -33.75
N PRO A 308 -5.00 -17.26 -33.57
CA PRO A 308 -4.53 -16.04 -32.95
C PRO A 308 -4.89 -14.84 -33.84
N GLN A 309 -5.72 -13.94 -33.35
CA GLN A 309 -5.82 -12.61 -33.97
C GLN A 309 -4.56 -11.85 -33.57
N GLY A 310 -3.88 -11.26 -34.56
CA GLY A 310 -2.66 -10.50 -34.34
C GLY A 310 -2.92 -9.35 -33.37
N PHE A 311 -2.07 -9.20 -32.37
CA PHE A 311 -2.15 -8.14 -31.37
C PHE A 311 -1.12 -7.07 -31.65
N THR A 312 -1.56 -5.82 -31.54
CA THR A 312 -0.67 -4.68 -31.42
C THR A 312 -0.32 -4.55 -29.93
N LEU A 313 0.96 -4.60 -29.59
CA LEU A 313 1.44 -4.28 -28.25
C LEU A 313 1.20 -2.80 -28.01
N ASN A 314 0.19 -2.47 -27.21
CA ASN A 314 0.08 -1.14 -26.64
C ASN A 314 0.73 -1.20 -25.26
N GLU A 315 1.78 -0.41 -25.08
CA GLU A 315 2.33 -0.18 -23.74
C GLU A 315 1.25 0.50 -22.90
N GLU A 316 0.87 -0.10 -21.79
CA GLU A 316 -0.06 0.54 -20.86
C GLU A 316 0.65 1.73 -20.20
N PRO A 317 0.03 2.91 -20.18
CA PRO A 317 0.60 4.11 -19.57
C PRO A 317 0.43 4.04 -18.04
N ASN A 318 1.07 3.06 -17.40
CA ASN A 318 1.20 2.95 -15.96
C ASN A 318 2.68 2.85 -15.62
N ASP A 319 3.09 3.34 -14.44
CA ASP A 319 4.46 3.30 -13.90
C ASP A 319 5.06 1.88 -13.77
N MET A 320 4.43 0.86 -14.36
CA MET A 320 4.86 -0.54 -14.35
C MET A 320 5.34 -0.97 -15.74
N LYS A 321 6.51 -1.62 -15.77
CA LYS A 321 6.98 -2.29 -17.00
C LYS A 321 6.05 -3.45 -17.35
N THR A 322 5.75 -3.65 -18.65
CA THR A 322 4.88 -4.74 -19.13
C THR A 322 5.74 -5.92 -19.60
N GLU A 323 5.40 -7.11 -19.19
CA GLU A 323 5.92 -8.38 -19.73
C GLU A 323 4.77 -9.25 -20.21
N LYS A 324 4.83 -9.76 -21.45
CA LYS A 324 3.80 -10.59 -22.07
C LYS A 324 4.16 -12.07 -21.94
N VAL A 325 3.20 -12.90 -21.51
CA VAL A 325 3.27 -14.36 -21.53
C VAL A 325 2.13 -14.92 -22.35
N GLU A 326 2.44 -15.45 -23.52
CA GLU A 326 1.46 -16.18 -24.34
C GLU A 326 1.38 -17.63 -23.91
N TRP A 327 0.16 -18.15 -23.79
CA TRP A 327 -0.07 -19.54 -23.45
C TRP A 327 -1.16 -20.13 -24.35
N ASN A 328 -0.71 -20.89 -25.34
CA ASN A 328 -1.59 -21.71 -26.20
C ASN A 328 -1.64 -23.09 -25.56
N LEU A 329 -2.81 -23.53 -25.14
CA LEU A 329 -3.05 -24.88 -24.65
C LEU A 329 -3.08 -25.81 -25.84
N LEU A 330 -2.07 -26.65 -25.96
CA LEU A 330 -2.01 -27.77 -26.88
C LEU A 330 -2.56 -28.99 -26.15
N LEU A 331 -3.88 -29.19 -26.19
CA LEU A 331 -4.57 -30.27 -25.48
C LEU A 331 -5.23 -31.25 -26.46
#